data_d9a7acd905f539266899d766336e6d99
#
_entry.id   d9a7acd905f539266899d766336e6d99
#
_cell.length_a   1.000
_cell.length_b   1.000
_cell.length_c   1.000
_cell.angle_alpha   90.00
_cell.angle_beta   90.00
_cell.angle_gamma   90.00
#
_symmetry.space_group_name_H-M   'P 1'
#
loop_
_entity.id
_entity.type
_entity.pdbx_description
1 polymer ?
#
loop_
_entity_poly.entity_id
_entity_poly.type
_entity_poly.pdbx_seq_one_letter_code
_entity_poly.pdbx_strand_id
1 'polypeptide(L)'
;QRALDGLDIEGRLVIYSGNAPERYDAVRFEQFMRSPTLAVDGAYARLTPDTVAKYMMTSGSTGEPKAVINLHGMVASNARMIRSIWDEDRLDELTGGTQVMCNFLPWSHTYGAHSILHNMLDWGGTLYIDQGAPTPARLPEMLRNLKEVSTTQHTTVPAAWAALATELERDDQLAEVFFKRLVCMAYGGASMGQDIYERIQAVAVRITGERISLSAGYGATETAPTASNVHWPNDRMGLIGPPLPGNTFKMVPNAEKM
;
A
#
# COMPACT_ATOMS: atom_id res chain seq x y z
N GLN A 1 -6.23 -4.48 -24.15
CA GLN A 1 -6.05 -5.00 -25.52
C GLN A 1 -4.84 -4.33 -26.19
N ARG A 2 -4.75 -2.99 -26.26
CA ARG A 2 -3.63 -2.25 -26.91
C ARG A 2 -2.25 -2.62 -26.34
N ALA A 3 -2.17 -2.91 -25.02
CA ALA A 3 -0.90 -3.29 -24.39
C ALA A 3 -0.37 -4.67 -24.81
N LEU A 4 -1.24 -5.53 -25.33
CA LEU A 4 -0.89 -6.86 -25.82
C LEU A 4 -0.75 -6.90 -27.33
N ASP A 5 -1.22 -5.82 -28.03
CA ASP A 5 -1.14 -5.73 -29.49
C ASP A 5 0.32 -5.51 -29.90
N GLY A 6 0.86 -6.41 -30.71
CA GLY A 6 2.25 -6.38 -31.15
C GLY A 6 3.23 -7.18 -30.29
N LEU A 7 2.78 -7.76 -29.18
CA LEU A 7 3.59 -8.72 -28.43
C LEU A 7 3.33 -10.14 -28.94
N ASP A 8 4.40 -10.85 -29.26
CA ASP A 8 4.35 -12.29 -29.54
C ASP A 8 4.41 -13.04 -28.19
N ILE A 9 3.22 -13.27 -27.62
CA ILE A 9 3.11 -13.91 -26.30
C ILE A 9 2.62 -15.33 -26.49
N GLU A 10 3.50 -16.29 -26.25
CA GLU A 10 3.10 -17.68 -26.03
C GLU A 10 2.57 -17.84 -24.61
N GLY A 11 1.29 -18.16 -24.48
CA GLY A 11 0.70 -18.38 -23.16
C GLY A 11 -0.81 -18.29 -23.16
N ARG A 12 -1.39 -18.74 -22.05
CA ARG A 12 -2.83 -18.67 -21.82
C ARG A 12 -3.21 -17.39 -21.11
N LEU A 13 -4.19 -16.69 -21.67
CA LEU A 13 -4.72 -15.47 -21.07
C LEU A 13 -5.86 -15.80 -20.10
N VAL A 14 -5.81 -15.31 -18.88
CA VAL A 14 -6.90 -15.42 -17.90
C VAL A 14 -7.69 -14.13 -17.89
N ILE A 15 -8.99 -14.19 -18.16
CA ILE A 15 -9.90 -13.05 -18.22
C ILE A 15 -10.78 -13.01 -16.97
N TYR A 16 -10.61 -11.98 -16.17
CA TYR A 16 -11.46 -11.74 -15.00
C TYR A 16 -12.81 -11.11 -15.40
N SER A 17 -12.78 -10.08 -16.26
CA SER A 17 -13.98 -9.40 -16.75
C SER A 17 -13.84 -8.96 -18.21
N GLY A 18 -14.95 -8.78 -18.91
CA GLY A 18 -14.97 -8.41 -20.32
C GLY A 18 -14.79 -9.59 -21.27
N ASN A 19 -14.44 -9.32 -22.52
CA ASN A 19 -14.24 -10.31 -23.57
C ASN A 19 -12.76 -10.50 -23.87
N ALA A 20 -12.38 -11.75 -24.13
CA ALA A 20 -11.05 -12.08 -24.61
C ALA A 20 -10.87 -11.59 -26.05
N PRO A 21 -9.68 -11.08 -26.45
CA PRO A 21 -9.33 -10.94 -27.84
C PRO A 21 -9.30 -12.33 -28.53
N GLU A 22 -9.89 -12.46 -29.71
CA GLU A 22 -10.06 -13.73 -30.41
C GLU A 22 -8.74 -14.47 -30.70
N ARG A 23 -7.63 -13.74 -30.81
CA ARG A 23 -6.31 -14.29 -31.11
C ARG A 23 -5.59 -14.98 -29.95
N TYR A 24 -6.16 -14.93 -28.73
CA TYR A 24 -5.55 -15.55 -27.54
C TYR A 24 -6.35 -16.76 -27.06
N ASP A 25 -5.63 -17.82 -26.67
CA ASP A 25 -6.25 -18.91 -25.88
C ASP A 25 -6.58 -18.36 -24.49
N ALA A 26 -7.85 -18.04 -24.28
CA ALA A 26 -8.29 -17.37 -23.09
C ALA A 26 -9.27 -18.24 -22.28
N VAL A 27 -9.09 -18.25 -20.97
CA VAL A 27 -10.00 -18.88 -20.02
C VAL A 27 -10.64 -17.85 -19.10
N ARG A 28 -11.86 -18.08 -18.68
CA ARG A 28 -12.50 -17.27 -17.65
C ARG A 28 -11.88 -17.59 -16.29
N PHE A 29 -11.75 -16.56 -15.46
CA PHE A 29 -11.19 -16.70 -14.12
C PHE A 29 -11.94 -17.73 -13.28
N GLU A 30 -13.29 -17.80 -13.41
CA GLU A 30 -14.12 -18.75 -12.69
C GLU A 30 -13.84 -20.20 -13.10
N GLN A 31 -13.46 -20.44 -14.36
CA GLN A 31 -13.05 -21.78 -14.84
C GLN A 31 -11.70 -22.15 -14.24
N PHE A 32 -10.79 -21.18 -14.16
CA PHE A 32 -9.47 -21.36 -13.54
C PHE A 32 -9.59 -21.71 -12.04
N MET A 33 -10.47 -21.04 -11.32
CA MET A 33 -10.75 -21.29 -9.90
C MET A 33 -11.30 -22.69 -9.60
N ARG A 34 -11.94 -23.33 -10.57
CA ARG A 34 -12.54 -24.67 -10.41
C ARG A 34 -11.59 -25.82 -10.72
N SER A 35 -10.41 -25.53 -11.22
CA SER A 35 -9.44 -26.57 -11.59
C SER A 35 -8.65 -26.99 -10.34
N PRO A 36 -8.88 -28.19 -9.77
CA PRO A 36 -8.04 -28.69 -8.70
C PRO A 36 -6.63 -28.93 -9.23
N THR A 37 -5.64 -28.57 -8.44
CA THR A 37 -4.24 -28.83 -8.80
C THR A 37 -3.52 -29.50 -7.64
N LEU A 38 -2.93 -30.65 -7.91
CA LEU A 38 -2.03 -31.37 -7.00
C LEU A 38 -0.57 -30.85 -7.13
N ALA A 39 -0.34 -29.91 -8.06
CA ALA A 39 0.98 -29.40 -8.36
C ALA A 39 1.41 -28.20 -7.48
N VAL A 40 0.53 -27.66 -6.62
CA VAL A 40 0.79 -26.44 -5.84
C VAL A 40 1.99 -26.63 -4.92
N ASP A 41 2.03 -27.70 -4.12
CA ASP A 41 3.10 -27.94 -3.16
C ASP A 41 4.46 -28.11 -3.87
N GLY A 42 4.46 -28.85 -4.99
CA GLY A 42 5.66 -29.01 -5.81
C GLY A 42 6.11 -27.73 -6.50
N ALA A 43 5.19 -26.83 -6.87
CA ALA A 43 5.52 -25.51 -7.41
C ALA A 43 6.06 -24.60 -6.31
N TYR A 44 5.41 -24.56 -5.16
CA TYR A 44 5.83 -23.80 -3.99
C TYR A 44 7.25 -24.19 -3.53
N ALA A 45 7.54 -25.48 -3.45
CA ALA A 45 8.86 -25.99 -3.06
C ALA A 45 10.01 -25.58 -4.00
N ARG A 46 9.71 -25.14 -5.22
CA ARG A 46 10.71 -24.62 -6.18
C ARG A 46 10.91 -23.12 -6.11
N LEU A 47 10.11 -22.39 -5.33
CA LEU A 47 10.29 -20.95 -5.18
C LEU A 47 11.57 -20.66 -4.40
N THR A 48 12.31 -19.69 -4.89
CA THR A 48 13.50 -19.14 -4.26
C THR A 48 13.36 -17.63 -4.10
N PRO A 49 14.18 -16.96 -3.31
CA PRO A 49 14.20 -15.51 -3.27
C PRO A 49 14.39 -14.84 -4.64
N ASP A 50 15.11 -15.50 -5.55
CA ASP A 50 15.39 -15.01 -6.89
C ASP A 50 14.29 -15.32 -7.92
N THR A 51 13.28 -16.08 -7.52
CA THR A 51 12.12 -16.36 -8.39
C THR A 51 11.35 -15.06 -8.63
N VAL A 52 11.02 -14.78 -9.90
CA VAL A 52 10.19 -13.63 -10.27
C VAL A 52 8.79 -13.78 -9.69
N ALA A 53 8.39 -12.85 -8.84
CA ALA A 53 7.06 -12.82 -8.26
C ALA A 53 6.06 -12.13 -9.19
N LYS A 54 6.44 -11.00 -9.76
CA LYS A 54 5.60 -10.20 -10.67
C LYS A 54 6.40 -9.18 -11.47
N TYR A 55 5.79 -8.72 -12.57
CA TYR A 55 6.23 -7.54 -13.30
C TYR A 55 5.28 -6.39 -13.01
N MET A 56 5.81 -5.26 -12.54
CA MET A 56 5.02 -4.07 -12.24
C MET A 56 5.34 -2.96 -13.23
N MET A 57 4.31 -2.47 -13.92
CA MET A 57 4.49 -1.42 -14.92
C MET A 57 4.63 -0.06 -14.25
N THR A 58 5.62 0.71 -14.68
CA THR A 58 5.83 2.11 -14.27
C THR A 58 5.79 3.02 -15.48
N SER A 59 5.41 4.29 -15.26
CA SER A 59 5.36 5.32 -16.31
C SER A 59 6.74 5.84 -16.70
N GLY A 60 7.75 5.07 -16.85
CA GLY A 60 9.11 5.45 -17.21
C GLY A 60 9.40 6.95 -17.41
N SER A 61 10.55 7.43 -17.03
CA SER A 61 10.97 8.85 -17.21
C SER A 61 11.00 9.33 -18.66
N THR A 62 10.97 8.40 -19.62
CA THR A 62 10.96 8.65 -21.07
C THR A 62 9.56 8.63 -21.69
N GLY A 63 8.50 8.44 -20.88
CA GLY A 63 7.11 8.34 -21.35
C GLY A 63 6.68 6.93 -21.79
N GLU A 64 7.61 6.03 -22.09
CA GLU A 64 7.29 4.64 -22.39
C GLU A 64 7.18 3.81 -21.09
N PRO A 65 6.15 2.97 -20.96
CA PRO A 65 6.00 2.11 -19.79
C PRO A 65 7.18 1.14 -19.67
N LYS A 66 7.71 1.00 -18.46
CA LYS A 66 8.76 0.02 -18.12
C LYS A 66 8.22 -1.02 -17.16
N ALA A 67 8.60 -2.29 -17.38
CA ALA A 67 8.32 -3.38 -16.48
C ALA A 67 9.43 -3.50 -15.43
N VAL A 68 9.10 -3.29 -14.18
CA VAL A 68 9.99 -3.54 -13.05
C VAL A 68 9.82 -4.98 -12.60
N ILE A 69 10.92 -5.73 -12.58
CA ILE A 69 10.93 -7.11 -12.11
C ILE A 69 10.97 -7.12 -10.59
N ASN A 70 9.93 -7.66 -9.96
CA ASN A 70 9.92 -7.88 -8.51
C ASN A 70 10.12 -9.37 -8.22
N LEU A 71 11.14 -9.67 -7.44
CA LEU A 71 11.46 -11.02 -6.98
C LEU A 71 10.74 -11.32 -5.65
N HIS A 72 10.51 -12.59 -5.33
CA HIS A 72 9.97 -12.98 -4.03
C HIS A 72 10.83 -12.48 -2.87
N GLY A 73 12.16 -12.56 -3.01
CA GLY A 73 13.10 -12.07 -2.00
C GLY A 73 12.99 -10.57 -1.74
N MET A 74 12.78 -9.75 -2.80
CA MET A 74 12.60 -8.30 -2.65
C MET A 74 11.35 -7.98 -1.82
N VAL A 75 10.23 -8.63 -2.14
CA VAL A 75 8.94 -8.41 -1.45
C VAL A 75 9.01 -8.85 0.00
N ALA A 76 9.52 -10.05 0.26
CA ALA A 76 9.65 -10.59 1.62
C ALA A 76 10.65 -9.78 2.47
N SER A 77 11.80 -9.39 1.90
CA SER A 77 12.78 -8.57 2.61
C SER A 77 12.21 -7.20 2.98
N ASN A 78 11.48 -6.56 2.08
CA ASN A 78 10.90 -5.24 2.36
C ASN A 78 9.85 -5.31 3.47
N ALA A 79 8.98 -6.32 3.48
CA ALA A 79 8.03 -6.53 4.57
C ALA A 79 8.76 -6.69 5.91
N ARG A 80 9.83 -7.49 5.97
CA ARG A 80 10.65 -7.68 7.16
C ARG A 80 11.38 -6.42 7.61
N MET A 81 11.92 -5.63 6.69
CA MET A 81 12.55 -4.34 6.98
C MET A 81 11.56 -3.38 7.62
N ILE A 82 10.33 -3.29 7.10
CA ILE A 82 9.28 -2.45 7.67
C ILE A 82 8.89 -2.96 9.06
N ARG A 83 8.68 -4.26 9.20
CA ARG A 83 8.33 -4.85 10.49
C ARG A 83 9.39 -4.60 11.56
N SER A 84 10.68 -4.66 11.20
CA SER A 84 11.80 -4.49 12.13
C SER A 84 11.98 -3.08 12.71
N ILE A 85 11.31 -2.07 12.16
CA ILE A 85 11.34 -0.70 12.69
C ILE A 85 10.18 -0.39 13.64
N TRP A 86 9.25 -1.34 13.81
CA TRP A 86 8.15 -1.24 14.76
C TRP A 86 8.43 -2.09 15.99
N ASP A 87 8.05 -1.59 17.14
CA ASP A 87 8.00 -2.37 18.38
C ASP A 87 6.75 -3.28 18.33
N GLU A 88 6.95 -4.56 18.02
CA GLU A 88 5.87 -5.53 17.84
C GLU A 88 5.08 -5.74 19.13
N ASP A 89 5.76 -5.85 20.27
CA ASP A 89 5.10 -6.04 21.57
C ASP A 89 4.20 -4.85 21.89
N ARG A 90 4.70 -3.66 21.61
CA ARG A 90 3.92 -2.41 21.78
C ARG A 90 2.75 -2.33 20.81
N LEU A 91 2.91 -2.74 19.55
CA LEU A 91 1.82 -2.78 18.58
C LEU A 91 0.75 -3.79 19.01
N ASP A 92 1.13 -4.96 19.46
CA ASP A 92 0.20 -6.00 19.92
C ASP A 92 -0.56 -5.56 21.17
N GLU A 93 0.11 -4.90 22.11
CA GLU A 93 -0.55 -4.29 23.27
C GLU A 93 -1.62 -3.27 22.84
N LEU A 94 -1.28 -2.37 21.92
CA LEU A 94 -2.18 -1.30 21.47
C LEU A 94 -3.32 -1.79 20.59
N THR A 95 -3.12 -2.85 19.82
CA THR A 95 -4.10 -3.35 18.85
C THR A 95 -4.87 -4.58 19.33
N GLY A 96 -4.47 -5.16 20.46
CA GLY A 96 -4.98 -6.44 20.94
C GLY A 96 -4.52 -7.62 20.09
N GLY A 97 -3.33 -7.54 19.52
CA GLY A 97 -2.72 -8.58 18.69
C GLY A 97 -3.31 -8.71 17.28
N THR A 98 -4.20 -7.78 16.85
CA THR A 98 -4.84 -7.87 15.54
C THR A 98 -4.67 -6.57 14.78
N GLN A 99 -3.92 -6.62 13.69
CA GLN A 99 -3.80 -5.52 12.75
C GLN A 99 -5.02 -5.50 11.83
N VAL A 100 -5.64 -4.32 11.68
CA VAL A 100 -6.83 -4.12 10.84
C VAL A 100 -6.62 -2.91 9.93
N MET A 101 -6.83 -3.10 8.65
CA MET A 101 -6.74 -2.03 7.65
C MET A 101 -7.94 -2.08 6.71
N CYS A 102 -8.45 -0.91 6.32
CA CYS A 102 -9.42 -0.74 5.24
C CYS A 102 -8.74 0.12 4.16
N ASN A 103 -8.61 -0.39 2.93
CA ASN A 103 -7.78 0.27 1.93
C ASN A 103 -8.26 0.08 0.50
N PHE A 104 -8.16 1.16 -0.30
CA PHE A 104 -8.56 1.21 -1.70
C PHE A 104 -7.39 1.24 -2.69
N LEU A 105 -6.15 1.31 -2.21
CA LEU A 105 -4.98 1.43 -3.10
C LEU A 105 -4.87 0.21 -4.03
N PRO A 106 -4.65 0.42 -5.33
CA PRO A 106 -4.68 -0.66 -6.30
C PRO A 106 -3.47 -1.58 -6.16
N TRP A 107 -3.70 -2.88 -6.23
CA TRP A 107 -2.64 -3.91 -6.17
C TRP A 107 -1.79 -4.00 -7.44
N SER A 108 -2.19 -3.28 -8.50
CA SER A 108 -1.34 -3.07 -9.68
C SER A 108 -0.22 -2.06 -9.42
N HIS A 109 -0.29 -1.31 -8.32
CA HIS A 109 0.76 -0.39 -7.88
C HIS A 109 1.49 -0.95 -6.65
N THR A 110 2.80 -0.77 -6.60
CA THR A 110 3.65 -1.31 -5.53
C THR A 110 3.20 -0.89 -4.12
N TYR A 111 2.67 0.32 -3.96
CA TYR A 111 2.19 0.80 -2.67
C TYR A 111 0.99 -0.02 -2.17
N GLY A 112 -0.03 -0.23 -3.00
CA GLY A 112 -1.18 -1.07 -2.65
C GLY A 112 -0.83 -2.55 -2.52
N ALA A 113 0.02 -3.07 -3.43
CA ALA A 113 0.39 -4.49 -3.42
C ALA A 113 1.34 -4.84 -2.28
N HIS A 114 2.42 -4.09 -2.09
CA HIS A 114 3.46 -4.47 -1.16
C HIS A 114 3.28 -3.82 0.22
N SER A 115 3.07 -2.50 0.31
CA SER A 115 2.90 -1.84 1.61
C SER A 115 1.55 -2.13 2.28
N ILE A 116 0.52 -2.54 1.52
CA ILE A 116 -0.78 -2.86 2.08
C ILE A 116 -0.99 -4.37 2.13
N LEU A 117 -1.22 -5.02 0.97
CA LEU A 117 -1.59 -6.43 0.94
C LEU A 117 -0.51 -7.33 1.54
N HIS A 118 0.74 -7.22 1.09
CA HIS A 118 1.79 -8.13 1.55
C HIS A 118 2.17 -7.88 3.01
N ASN A 119 2.18 -6.63 3.48
CA ASN A 119 2.43 -6.36 4.90
C ASN A 119 1.31 -6.92 5.79
N MET A 120 0.04 -6.79 5.36
CA MET A 120 -1.08 -7.38 6.11
C MET A 120 -1.01 -8.91 6.15
N LEU A 121 -0.54 -9.54 5.06
CA LEU A 121 -0.28 -10.99 5.04
C LEU A 121 0.88 -11.38 5.98
N ASP A 122 1.98 -10.63 5.98
CA ASP A 122 3.14 -10.90 6.85
C ASP A 122 2.79 -10.73 8.34
N TRP A 123 1.90 -9.81 8.66
CA TRP A 123 1.44 -9.59 10.04
C TRP A 123 0.28 -10.49 10.48
N GLY A 124 -0.29 -11.29 9.57
CA GLY A 124 -1.49 -12.07 9.86
C GLY A 124 -2.72 -11.20 10.15
N GLY A 125 -2.75 -9.99 9.59
CA GLY A 125 -3.79 -8.99 9.83
C GLY A 125 -5.05 -9.19 8.99
N THR A 126 -6.04 -8.34 9.22
CA THR A 126 -7.29 -8.29 8.46
C THR A 126 -7.28 -7.10 7.51
N LEU A 127 -7.42 -7.36 6.22
CA LEU A 127 -7.55 -6.33 5.19
C LEU A 127 -8.97 -6.28 4.63
N TYR A 128 -9.66 -5.16 4.85
CA TYR A 128 -10.90 -4.83 4.16
C TYR A 128 -10.56 -4.14 2.85
N ILE A 129 -11.00 -4.72 1.73
CA ILE A 129 -10.78 -4.18 0.39
C ILE A 129 -11.86 -3.15 0.11
N ASP A 130 -11.46 -1.89 0.11
CA ASP A 130 -12.37 -0.76 -0.11
C ASP A 130 -12.49 -0.45 -1.61
N GLN A 131 -13.71 -0.35 -2.11
CA GLN A 131 -14.00 0.11 -3.47
C GLN A 131 -14.18 1.63 -3.56
N GLY A 132 -14.18 2.32 -2.41
CA GLY A 132 -14.16 3.77 -2.33
C GLY A 132 -12.85 4.37 -2.86
N ALA A 133 -12.81 5.68 -2.96
CA ALA A 133 -11.62 6.45 -3.36
C ALA A 133 -11.82 7.94 -3.04
N PRO A 134 -10.76 8.76 -2.97
CA PRO A 134 -10.87 10.20 -2.71
C PRO A 134 -11.32 10.99 -3.96
N THR A 135 -12.33 10.52 -4.64
CA THR A 135 -12.96 11.19 -5.78
C THR A 135 -14.43 11.47 -5.49
N PRO A 136 -15.04 12.51 -6.05
CA PRO A 136 -16.44 12.85 -5.74
C PRO A 136 -17.41 11.67 -5.88
N ALA A 137 -17.21 10.81 -6.88
CA ALA A 137 -18.09 9.67 -7.15
C ALA A 137 -17.90 8.50 -6.15
N ARG A 138 -16.71 8.34 -5.55
CA ARG A 138 -16.35 7.17 -4.72
C ARG A 138 -16.07 7.52 -3.26
N LEU A 139 -15.96 8.80 -2.93
CA LEU A 139 -15.74 9.26 -1.56
C LEU A 139 -16.85 8.80 -0.59
N PRO A 140 -18.14 8.86 -0.95
CA PRO A 140 -19.20 8.40 -0.05
C PRO A 140 -19.07 6.93 0.34
N GLU A 141 -18.59 6.08 -0.56
CA GLU A 141 -18.33 4.67 -0.26
C GLU A 141 -17.15 4.49 0.70
N MET A 142 -16.04 5.20 0.45
CA MET A 142 -14.88 5.19 1.35
C MET A 142 -15.27 5.61 2.78
N LEU A 143 -16.03 6.69 2.92
CA LEU A 143 -16.49 7.20 4.21
C LEU A 143 -17.44 6.22 4.92
N ARG A 144 -18.36 5.59 4.19
CA ARG A 144 -19.24 4.55 4.72
C ARG A 144 -18.42 3.39 5.29
N ASN A 145 -17.45 2.89 4.53
CA ASN A 145 -16.62 1.76 4.96
C ASN A 145 -15.77 2.12 6.20
N LEU A 146 -15.25 3.34 6.28
CA LEU A 146 -14.50 3.83 7.45
C LEU A 146 -15.37 4.08 8.70
N LYS A 147 -16.69 4.27 8.53
CA LYS A 147 -17.64 4.30 9.66
C LYS A 147 -17.98 2.91 10.18
N GLU A 148 -17.87 1.89 9.35
CA GLU A 148 -18.17 0.50 9.72
C GLU A 148 -16.94 -0.23 10.28
N VAL A 149 -15.73 0.13 9.80
CA VAL A 149 -14.48 -0.55 10.14
C VAL A 149 -13.55 0.37 10.91
N SER A 150 -13.39 0.11 12.22
CA SER A 150 -12.36 0.78 13.00
C SER A 150 -11.00 0.12 12.75
N THR A 151 -10.12 0.83 12.04
CA THR A 151 -8.79 0.34 11.66
C THR A 151 -7.76 0.59 12.76
N THR A 152 -6.72 -0.25 12.82
CA THR A 152 -5.56 -0.03 13.70
C THR A 152 -4.48 0.79 13.02
N GLN A 153 -4.44 0.73 11.71
CA GLN A 153 -3.54 1.51 10.86
C GLN A 153 -4.30 2.08 9.67
N HIS A 154 -3.96 3.30 9.28
CA HIS A 154 -4.49 3.89 8.05
C HIS A 154 -3.36 4.46 7.20
N THR A 155 -3.18 3.88 6.02
CA THR A 155 -2.09 4.20 5.09
C THR A 155 -2.68 4.58 3.75
N THR A 156 -2.41 5.80 3.25
CA THR A 156 -2.97 6.24 1.98
C THR A 156 -2.14 7.34 1.33
N VAL A 157 -2.65 7.92 0.25
CA VAL A 157 -1.99 9.01 -0.48
C VAL A 157 -2.43 10.38 0.05
N PRO A 158 -1.63 11.46 -0.12
CA PRO A 158 -1.96 12.78 0.39
C PRO A 158 -3.32 13.33 -0.05
N ALA A 159 -3.76 13.04 -1.28
CA ALA A 159 -5.08 13.46 -1.76
C ALA A 159 -6.23 12.82 -0.96
N ALA A 160 -6.07 11.57 -0.53
CA ALA A 160 -7.06 10.93 0.34
C ALA A 160 -7.03 11.50 1.76
N TRP A 161 -5.84 11.82 2.28
CA TRP A 161 -5.73 12.51 3.57
C TRP A 161 -6.38 13.88 3.56
N ALA A 162 -6.24 14.65 2.48
CA ALA A 162 -6.91 15.96 2.33
C ALA A 162 -8.44 15.83 2.33
N ALA A 163 -8.97 14.84 1.63
CA ALA A 163 -10.42 14.56 1.62
C ALA A 163 -10.89 14.09 3.02
N LEU A 164 -10.17 13.15 3.64
CA LEU A 164 -10.49 12.66 4.98
C LEU A 164 -10.43 13.76 6.04
N ALA A 165 -9.43 14.63 6.02
CA ALA A 165 -9.35 15.74 6.97
C ALA A 165 -10.63 16.58 6.97
N THR A 166 -11.15 16.89 5.79
CA THR A 166 -12.39 17.67 5.64
C THR A 166 -13.60 16.94 6.21
N GLU A 167 -13.72 15.65 5.99
CA GLU A 167 -14.87 14.87 6.44
C GLU A 167 -14.77 14.53 7.94
N LEU A 168 -13.57 14.25 8.46
CA LEU A 168 -13.32 14.03 9.90
C LEU A 168 -13.59 15.29 10.74
N GLU A 169 -13.39 16.50 10.19
CA GLU A 169 -13.74 17.76 10.85
C GLU A 169 -15.26 17.98 10.97
N ARG A 170 -16.05 17.42 10.03
CA ARG A 170 -17.49 17.64 9.90
C ARG A 170 -18.35 16.58 10.54
N ASP A 171 -17.82 15.37 10.69
CA ASP A 171 -18.57 14.18 11.08
C ASP A 171 -17.90 13.51 12.29
N ASP A 172 -18.44 13.84 13.49
CA ASP A 172 -17.93 13.32 14.74
C ASP A 172 -18.08 11.81 14.85
N GLN A 173 -19.14 11.22 14.31
CA GLN A 173 -19.31 9.77 14.31
C GLN A 173 -18.22 9.07 13.46
N LEU A 174 -17.89 9.63 12.31
CA LEU A 174 -16.79 9.14 11.50
C LEU A 174 -15.46 9.26 12.25
N ALA A 175 -15.21 10.42 12.87
CA ALA A 175 -13.97 10.67 13.61
C ALA A 175 -13.82 9.73 14.81
N GLU A 176 -14.87 9.50 15.59
CA GLU A 176 -14.87 8.57 16.72
C GLU A 176 -14.53 7.13 16.26
N VAL A 177 -15.17 6.63 15.21
CA VAL A 177 -14.88 5.27 14.70
C VAL A 177 -13.48 5.18 14.11
N PHE A 178 -13.08 6.21 13.33
CA PHE A 178 -11.77 6.25 12.65
C PHE A 178 -10.62 6.23 13.66
N PHE A 179 -10.66 7.05 14.70
CA PHE A 179 -9.59 7.15 15.70
C PHE A 179 -9.68 6.13 16.84
N LYS A 180 -10.79 5.41 17.00
CA LYS A 180 -11.06 4.51 18.13
C LYS A 180 -9.96 3.49 18.42
N ARG A 181 -9.35 2.92 17.37
CA ARG A 181 -8.31 1.89 17.47
C ARG A 181 -7.04 2.26 16.71
N LEU A 182 -6.98 3.47 16.17
CA LEU A 182 -5.92 3.88 15.28
C LEU A 182 -4.64 4.16 16.07
N VAL A 183 -3.60 3.37 15.82
CA VAL A 183 -2.28 3.54 16.48
C VAL A 183 -1.26 4.19 15.58
N CYS A 184 -1.45 4.11 14.25
CA CYS A 184 -0.52 4.68 13.27
C CYS A 184 -1.24 5.13 12.00
N MET A 185 -0.82 6.28 11.53
CA MET A 185 -1.14 6.79 10.20
C MET A 185 0.10 6.77 9.31
N ALA A 186 -0.08 6.62 8.00
CA ALA A 186 1.03 6.75 7.06
C ALA A 186 0.58 7.37 5.73
N TYR A 187 1.53 8.03 5.06
CA TYR A 187 1.31 8.48 3.69
C TYR A 187 2.53 8.19 2.81
N GLY A 188 2.28 8.07 1.52
CA GLY A 188 3.31 7.84 0.51
C GLY A 188 2.84 8.20 -0.89
N GLY A 189 3.76 8.09 -1.85
CA GLY A 189 3.49 8.34 -3.27
C GLY A 189 3.59 9.81 -3.69
N ALA A 190 3.47 10.75 -2.76
CA ALA A 190 3.65 12.20 -2.97
C ALA A 190 3.93 12.92 -1.65
N SER A 191 4.35 14.17 -1.71
CA SER A 191 4.49 15.02 -0.53
C SER A 191 3.13 15.44 0.03
N MET A 192 3.02 15.50 1.35
CA MET A 192 1.83 15.98 2.06
C MET A 192 2.09 17.36 2.69
N GLY A 193 1.10 18.25 2.62
CA GLY A 193 1.17 19.56 3.23
C GLY A 193 1.13 19.50 4.76
N GLN A 194 1.81 20.43 5.41
CA GLN A 194 1.80 20.57 6.86
C GLN A 194 0.40 20.89 7.39
N ASP A 195 -0.38 21.66 6.64
CA ASP A 195 -1.75 22.03 6.95
C ASP A 195 -2.69 20.81 7.05
N ILE A 196 -2.55 19.84 6.15
CA ILE A 196 -3.33 18.59 6.18
C ILE A 196 -2.99 17.80 7.46
N TYR A 197 -1.70 17.68 7.77
CA TYR A 197 -1.24 17.03 8.99
C TYR A 197 -1.86 17.67 10.23
N GLU A 198 -1.78 18.99 10.35
CA GLU A 198 -2.28 19.71 11.52
C GLU A 198 -3.79 19.59 11.70
N ARG A 199 -4.55 19.63 10.61
CA ARG A 199 -6.00 19.41 10.62
C ARG A 199 -6.37 18.02 11.15
N ILE A 200 -5.70 16.98 10.62
CA ILE A 200 -5.93 15.59 11.08
C ILE A 200 -5.57 15.44 12.56
N GLN A 201 -4.43 15.99 12.98
CA GLN A 201 -3.99 15.92 14.38
C GLN A 201 -4.91 16.70 15.32
N ALA A 202 -5.47 17.83 14.88
CA ALA A 202 -6.44 18.57 15.67
C ALA A 202 -7.72 17.74 15.96
N VAL A 203 -8.20 16.99 14.95
CA VAL A 203 -9.32 16.06 15.14
C VAL A 203 -8.90 14.89 16.03
N ALA A 204 -7.73 14.29 15.84
CA ALA A 204 -7.23 13.21 16.66
C ALA A 204 -7.20 13.62 18.13
N VAL A 205 -6.59 14.76 18.45
CA VAL A 205 -6.53 15.31 19.83
C VAL A 205 -7.93 15.58 20.39
N ARG A 206 -8.84 16.12 19.57
CA ARG A 206 -10.22 16.37 20.00
C ARG A 206 -10.96 15.07 20.40
N ILE A 207 -10.70 13.98 19.69
CA ILE A 207 -11.39 12.70 19.90
C ILE A 207 -10.69 11.82 20.94
N THR A 208 -9.36 11.72 20.90
CA THR A 208 -8.59 10.77 21.73
C THR A 208 -7.82 11.43 22.88
N GLY A 209 -7.66 12.74 22.86
CA GLY A 209 -6.84 13.49 23.82
C GLY A 209 -5.36 13.55 23.44
N GLU A 210 -4.91 12.85 22.42
CA GLU A 210 -3.49 12.79 22.02
C GLU A 210 -3.29 12.80 20.51
N ARG A 211 -2.06 13.11 20.08
CA ARG A 211 -1.65 13.02 18.68
C ARG A 211 -1.36 11.57 18.31
N ILE A 212 -1.75 11.17 17.11
CA ILE A 212 -1.44 9.86 16.55
C ILE A 212 -0.24 9.95 15.62
N SER A 213 0.71 9.02 15.78
CA SER A 213 1.92 8.99 14.94
C SER A 213 1.57 8.93 13.46
N LEU A 214 2.19 9.82 12.66
CA LEU A 214 2.06 9.81 11.21
C LEU A 214 3.41 9.57 10.57
N SER A 215 3.54 8.39 9.99
CA SER A 215 4.73 7.90 9.32
C SER A 215 4.79 8.37 7.87
N ALA A 216 5.99 8.61 7.39
CA ALA A 216 6.26 8.89 5.99
C ALA A 216 7.55 8.22 5.55
N GLY A 217 7.67 7.96 4.26
CA GLY A 217 8.86 7.31 3.73
C GLY A 217 9.10 7.62 2.26
N TYR A 218 10.26 7.24 1.79
CA TYR A 218 10.60 7.24 0.38
C TYR A 218 10.64 5.80 -0.15
N GLY A 219 10.15 5.65 -1.36
CA GLY A 219 10.19 4.37 -2.05
C GLY A 219 9.87 4.47 -3.53
N ALA A 220 10.12 3.39 -4.23
CA ALA A 220 9.87 3.24 -5.65
C ALA A 220 9.44 1.79 -5.94
N THR A 221 8.94 1.51 -7.13
CA THR A 221 8.61 0.14 -7.53
C THR A 221 9.84 -0.76 -7.48
N GLU A 222 11.00 -0.21 -7.81
CA GLU A 222 12.30 -0.88 -7.77
C GLU A 222 12.81 -1.21 -6.36
N THR A 223 12.27 -0.56 -5.32
CA THR A 223 12.64 -0.82 -3.92
C THR A 223 11.62 -1.66 -3.16
N ALA A 224 10.56 -2.11 -3.80
CA ALA A 224 9.53 -3.09 -3.38
C ALA A 224 8.73 -2.80 -2.08
N PRO A 225 8.18 -1.63 -1.78
CA PRO A 225 8.44 -0.32 -2.32
C PRO A 225 9.34 0.54 -1.44
N THR A 226 9.40 0.30 -0.09
CA THR A 226 9.90 1.25 0.90
C THR A 226 11.42 1.17 1.04
N ALA A 227 12.10 2.26 0.83
CA ALA A 227 13.54 2.35 0.96
C ALA A 227 13.97 3.04 2.28
N SER A 228 13.18 4.02 2.74
CA SER A 228 13.38 4.72 4.01
C SER A 228 12.05 5.02 4.68
N ASN A 229 12.06 5.23 6.00
CA ASN A 229 10.86 5.51 6.75
C ASN A 229 11.13 6.33 8.01
N VAL A 230 10.22 7.26 8.33
CA VAL A 230 10.13 7.94 9.63
C VAL A 230 9.24 7.08 10.52
N HIS A 231 9.80 6.45 11.54
CA HIS A 231 9.12 5.52 12.44
C HIS A 231 9.11 5.98 13.90
N TRP A 232 9.24 7.27 14.10
CA TRP A 232 9.14 7.92 15.42
C TRP A 232 8.10 9.04 15.39
N PRO A 233 7.58 9.49 16.54
CA PRO A 233 6.69 10.65 16.60
C PRO A 233 7.32 11.85 15.92
N ASN A 234 6.62 12.44 14.96
CA ASN A 234 7.12 13.51 14.11
C ASN A 234 5.99 14.50 13.81
N ASP A 235 6.30 15.78 13.95
CA ASP A 235 5.37 16.88 13.69
C ASP A 235 5.72 17.69 12.43
N ARG A 236 6.77 17.28 11.71
CA ARG A 236 7.26 17.96 10.50
C ARG A 236 7.06 17.09 9.27
N MET A 237 6.26 17.58 8.32
CA MET A 237 6.07 16.92 7.04
C MET A 237 7.26 17.06 6.10
N GLY A 238 7.40 16.17 5.14
CA GLY A 238 8.47 16.15 4.14
C GLY A 238 9.74 15.41 4.55
N LEU A 239 9.82 14.89 5.77
CA LEU A 239 10.88 13.95 6.14
C LEU A 239 10.59 12.57 5.53
N ILE A 240 11.64 11.93 5.04
CA ILE A 240 11.57 10.57 4.46
C ILE A 240 12.22 9.51 5.36
N GLY A 241 12.82 9.92 6.46
CA GLY A 241 13.50 9.04 7.42
C GLY A 241 14.83 8.46 6.94
N PRO A 242 15.52 7.72 7.80
CA PRO A 242 16.73 6.98 7.46
C PRO A 242 16.41 5.81 6.53
N PRO A 243 17.42 5.25 5.84
CA PRO A 243 17.30 3.97 5.17
C PRO A 243 16.74 2.90 6.09
N LEU A 244 15.84 2.06 5.57
CA LEU A 244 15.41 0.87 6.30
C LEU A 244 16.62 -0.06 6.58
N PRO A 245 16.59 -0.85 7.65
CA PRO A 245 17.65 -1.81 7.96
C PRO A 245 17.98 -2.71 6.76
N GLY A 246 19.25 -2.76 6.38
CA GLY A 246 19.71 -3.48 5.20
C GLY A 246 19.84 -2.63 3.93
N ASN A 247 19.28 -1.42 3.89
CA ASN A 247 19.44 -0.49 2.78
C ASN A 247 20.63 0.45 3.01
N THR A 248 21.31 0.79 1.90
CA THR A 248 22.39 1.79 1.91
C THR A 248 22.09 2.87 0.90
N PHE A 249 22.11 4.15 1.33
CA PHE A 249 21.92 5.30 0.47
C PHE A 249 23.26 5.96 0.15
N LYS A 250 23.44 6.30 -1.12
CA LYS A 250 24.53 7.16 -1.57
C LYS A 250 23.96 8.51 -2.00
N MET A 251 24.33 9.56 -1.31
CA MET A 251 24.00 10.93 -1.72
C MET A 251 24.96 11.37 -2.82
N VAL A 252 24.42 11.75 -3.96
CA VAL A 252 25.20 12.27 -5.10
C VAL A 252 24.86 13.75 -5.24
N PRO A 253 25.82 14.66 -5.05
CA PRO A 253 25.59 16.10 -5.25
C PRO A 253 25.13 16.36 -6.70
N ASN A 254 24.10 17.18 -6.85
CA ASN A 254 23.69 17.69 -8.15
C ASN A 254 24.05 19.16 -8.24
N ALA A 255 25.04 19.48 -9.07
CA ALA A 255 25.59 20.83 -9.24
C ALA A 255 24.56 21.87 -9.72
N GLU A 256 23.42 21.41 -10.30
CA GLU A 256 22.36 22.31 -10.78
C GLU A 256 21.35 22.73 -9.70
N LYS A 257 21.46 22.21 -8.49
CA LYS A 257 20.49 22.43 -7.39
C LYS A 257 21.14 22.81 -6.06
N MET A 258 22.40 23.25 -6.10
CA MET A 258 23.07 23.86 -4.94
C MET A 258 22.97 25.36 -4.98
#